data_fac5c50931d7db32778b0fc0c787643f
#
_entry.id   fac5c50931d7db32778b0fc0c787643f
#
_cell.length_a   1.000
_cell.length_b   1.000
_cell.length_c   1.000
_cell.angle_alpha   90.00
_cell.angle_beta   90.00
_cell.angle_gamma   90.00
#
_symmetry.space_group_name_H-M   'P 1'
#
loop_
_entity.id
_entity.type
_entity.pdbx_description
1 polymer ?
#
loop_
_entity_poly.entity_id
_entity_poly.type
_entity_poly.pdbx_seq_one_letter_code
_entity_poly.pdbx_strand_id
1 'polypeptide(L)'
;MDTSGRKGSDMNIFSLFTLCGGLAFFLYGMTVMSKSLEKMAGGKLERLLKRMTSNPIKSLLLGAGITIAIQSSSAMTVMLVGLVNSGVMELGQTIGVIMGSNIGTTVTAWILSLSGITSDNVFVQLLKPESFSPIVALIGIILIMFTKSSKKKDIGSVCVGFAILMTGMTMMSGAVKPLADLPQFKEVLTILDNPIIAILVGAGITALIQSSAASLGILQSLAMTGSISFSMALPVIMGQNIGTCITALLS
;
A
#
# COMPACT_ATOMS: atom_id res chain seq x y z
N MET A 1 48.28 -9.64 -13.53
CA MET A 1 46.98 -10.32 -13.59
C MET A 1 45.95 -9.35 -13.08
N ASP A 2 45.27 -8.74 -14.02
CA ASP A 2 44.30 -7.64 -13.78
C ASP A 2 42.92 -8.24 -13.44
N THR A 3 42.48 -8.08 -12.17
CA THR A 3 41.18 -8.53 -11.67
C THR A 3 40.16 -7.36 -11.56
N SER A 4 40.46 -6.26 -12.31
CA SER A 4 39.70 -5.00 -12.24
C SER A 4 38.54 -4.92 -13.24
N GLY A 5 38.17 -5.97 -13.96
CA GLY A 5 37.35 -5.90 -15.17
C GLY A 5 35.96 -6.50 -15.13
N ARG A 6 35.25 -6.61 -13.96
CA ARG A 6 33.84 -7.06 -13.93
C ARG A 6 33.01 -6.45 -12.81
N LYS A 7 32.91 -5.14 -12.81
CA LYS A 7 31.89 -4.42 -11.98
C LYS A 7 30.88 -3.68 -12.87
N GLY A 8 30.48 -4.27 -13.97
CA GLY A 8 29.52 -3.69 -14.90
C GLY A 8 28.40 -4.71 -15.23
N SER A 9 27.19 -4.40 -14.82
CA SER A 9 25.93 -4.80 -15.48
C SER A 9 25.50 -6.27 -15.46
N ASP A 10 25.73 -7.03 -14.41
CA ASP A 10 24.87 -8.19 -14.22
C ASP A 10 23.79 -7.79 -13.20
N MET A 11 22.53 -7.83 -13.64
CA MET A 11 21.38 -7.86 -12.73
C MET A 11 21.62 -9.05 -11.81
N ASN A 12 22.21 -8.75 -10.64
CA ASN A 12 22.70 -9.80 -9.76
C ASN A 12 21.44 -10.57 -9.31
N ILE A 13 21.36 -11.85 -9.59
CA ILE A 13 20.23 -12.71 -9.20
C ILE A 13 19.84 -12.49 -7.73
N PHE A 14 20.80 -12.10 -6.90
CA PHE A 14 20.59 -11.72 -5.51
C PHE A 14 19.76 -10.44 -5.34
N SER A 15 19.89 -9.45 -6.24
CA SER A 15 19.04 -8.25 -6.23
C SER A 15 17.59 -8.60 -6.56
N LEU A 16 17.39 -9.54 -7.51
CA LEU A 16 16.05 -10.04 -7.82
C LEU A 16 15.45 -10.79 -6.62
N PHE A 17 16.22 -11.65 -5.95
CA PHE A 17 15.75 -12.34 -4.75
C PHE A 17 15.44 -11.36 -3.61
N THR A 18 16.25 -10.32 -3.44
CA THR A 18 16.01 -9.27 -2.45
C THR A 18 14.74 -8.47 -2.78
N LEU A 19 14.51 -8.17 -4.06
CA LEU A 19 13.29 -7.50 -4.51
C LEU A 19 12.04 -8.36 -4.26
N CYS A 20 12.08 -9.63 -4.64
CA CYS A 20 10.99 -10.57 -4.39
C CYS A 20 10.73 -10.77 -2.89
N GLY A 21 11.78 -10.91 -2.09
CA GLY A 21 11.68 -11.01 -0.63
C GLY A 21 11.12 -9.74 0.00
N GLY A 22 11.58 -8.58 -0.45
CA GLY A 22 11.05 -7.28 -0.02
C GLY A 22 9.56 -7.12 -0.36
N LEU A 23 9.17 -7.51 -1.58
CA LEU A 23 7.77 -7.52 -2.00
C LEU A 23 6.92 -8.47 -1.15
N ALA A 24 7.42 -9.66 -0.88
CA ALA A 24 6.73 -10.63 -0.02
C ALA A 24 6.52 -10.08 1.40
N PHE A 25 7.54 -9.47 2.02
CA PHE A 25 7.41 -8.83 3.33
C PHE A 25 6.45 -7.65 3.29
N PHE A 26 6.53 -6.81 2.26
CA PHE A 26 5.63 -5.67 2.10
C PHE A 26 4.17 -6.11 2.03
N LEU A 27 3.85 -7.08 1.15
CA LEU A 27 2.49 -7.61 0.98
C LEU A 27 1.99 -8.32 2.24
N TYR A 28 2.84 -9.12 2.88
CA TYR A 28 2.49 -9.82 4.11
C TYR A 28 2.25 -8.85 5.26
N GLY A 29 3.15 -7.88 5.47
CA GLY A 29 3.01 -6.86 6.51
C GLY A 29 1.71 -6.07 6.36
N MET A 30 1.39 -5.65 5.11
CA MET A 30 0.15 -4.95 4.81
C MET A 30 -1.08 -5.83 5.07
N THR A 31 -1.04 -7.11 4.67
CA THR A 31 -2.14 -8.05 4.89
C THR A 31 -2.41 -8.27 6.38
N VAL A 32 -1.36 -8.47 7.17
CA VAL A 32 -1.47 -8.65 8.63
C VAL A 32 -2.04 -7.39 9.29
N MET A 33 -1.52 -6.22 8.91
CA MET A 33 -1.98 -4.94 9.43
C MET A 33 -3.46 -4.70 9.10
N SER A 34 -3.85 -4.81 7.83
CA SER A 34 -5.23 -4.58 7.38
C SER A 34 -6.22 -5.55 8.02
N LYS A 35 -5.93 -6.86 8.03
CA LYS A 35 -6.80 -7.86 8.67
C LYS A 35 -6.99 -7.62 10.17
N SER A 36 -5.95 -7.18 10.86
CA SER A 36 -6.02 -6.89 12.29
C SER A 36 -6.84 -5.63 12.56
N LEU A 37 -6.70 -4.58 11.74
CA LEU A 37 -7.51 -3.35 11.81
C LEU A 37 -8.98 -3.65 11.49
N GLU A 38 -9.26 -4.41 10.43
CA GLU A 38 -10.59 -4.84 10.03
C GLU A 38 -11.28 -5.63 11.16
N LYS A 39 -10.57 -6.59 11.76
CA LYS A 39 -11.06 -7.37 12.90
C LYS A 39 -11.37 -6.49 14.12
N MET A 40 -10.54 -5.47 14.40
CA MET A 40 -10.77 -4.52 15.50
C MET A 40 -11.98 -3.63 15.24
N ALA A 41 -12.21 -3.24 13.99
CA ALA A 41 -13.34 -2.42 13.59
C ALA A 41 -14.68 -3.16 13.71
N GLY A 42 -14.68 -4.47 13.40
CA GLY A 42 -15.82 -5.39 13.57
C GLY A 42 -17.11 -4.92 12.90
N GLY A 43 -18.25 -5.42 13.36
CA GLY A 43 -19.58 -5.08 12.80
C GLY A 43 -20.06 -3.63 13.04
N LYS A 44 -19.21 -2.75 13.58
CA LYS A 44 -19.51 -1.31 13.69
C LYS A 44 -19.53 -0.64 12.33
N LEU A 45 -18.70 -1.10 11.38
CA LEU A 45 -18.60 -0.54 10.04
C LEU A 45 -19.90 -0.70 9.26
N GLU A 46 -20.46 -1.89 9.28
CA GLU A 46 -21.74 -2.19 8.63
C GLU A 46 -22.88 -1.30 9.16
N ARG A 47 -22.95 -1.10 10.48
CA ARG A 47 -23.95 -0.22 11.10
C ARG A 47 -23.76 1.24 10.74
N LEU A 48 -22.52 1.71 10.58
CA LEU A 48 -22.23 3.08 10.16
C LEU A 48 -22.64 3.29 8.69
N LEU A 49 -22.33 2.33 7.83
CA LEU A 49 -22.71 2.36 6.42
C LEU A 49 -24.23 2.45 6.26
N LYS A 50 -25.00 1.61 6.97
CA LYS A 50 -26.47 1.65 6.95
C LYS A 50 -27.08 2.99 7.36
N ARG A 51 -26.44 3.73 8.26
CA ARG A 51 -27.00 4.98 8.82
C ARG A 51 -26.62 6.26 8.08
N MET A 52 -25.45 6.30 7.44
CA MET A 52 -24.85 7.56 6.99
C MET A 52 -24.82 7.75 5.48
N THR A 53 -25.38 6.81 4.70
CA THR A 53 -25.26 6.82 3.22
C THR A 53 -26.37 7.59 2.49
N SER A 54 -27.29 8.23 3.22
CA SER A 54 -28.36 9.04 2.61
C SER A 54 -27.89 10.38 1.99
N ASN A 55 -26.70 10.85 2.35
CA ASN A 55 -26.13 12.11 1.84
C ASN A 55 -24.79 11.83 1.16
N PRO A 56 -24.58 12.26 -0.11
CA PRO A 56 -23.35 11.97 -0.86
C PRO A 56 -22.07 12.41 -0.17
N ILE A 57 -22.06 13.60 0.46
CA ILE A 57 -20.88 14.11 1.17
C ILE A 57 -20.59 13.29 2.43
N LYS A 58 -21.64 12.92 3.18
CA LYS A 58 -21.48 12.04 4.35
C LYS A 58 -20.99 10.66 3.94
N SER A 59 -21.50 10.12 2.83
CA SER A 59 -21.04 8.84 2.26
C SER A 59 -19.57 8.89 1.89
N LEU A 60 -19.11 9.97 1.25
CA LEU A 60 -17.73 10.17 0.87
C LEU A 60 -16.81 10.25 2.10
N LEU A 61 -17.16 11.08 3.09
CA LEU A 61 -16.39 11.19 4.34
C LEU A 61 -16.37 9.87 5.12
N LEU A 62 -17.48 9.15 5.12
CA LEU A 62 -17.58 7.85 5.76
C LEU A 62 -16.67 6.83 5.06
N GLY A 63 -16.72 6.75 3.72
CA GLY A 63 -15.86 5.86 2.93
C GLY A 63 -14.37 6.15 3.16
N ALA A 64 -13.99 7.44 3.15
CA ALA A 64 -12.62 7.85 3.46
C ALA A 64 -12.23 7.44 4.89
N GLY A 65 -13.05 7.78 5.89
CA GLY A 65 -12.76 7.47 7.28
C GLY A 65 -12.66 5.98 7.58
N ILE A 66 -13.54 5.17 7.00
CA ILE A 66 -13.47 3.71 7.18
C ILE A 66 -12.20 3.16 6.50
N THR A 67 -11.90 3.57 5.27
CA THR A 67 -10.70 3.08 4.56
C THR A 67 -9.41 3.50 5.27
N ILE A 68 -9.35 4.70 5.82
CA ILE A 68 -8.22 5.12 6.68
C ILE A 68 -8.10 4.20 7.91
N ALA A 69 -9.23 3.86 8.52
CA ALA A 69 -9.25 3.04 9.74
C ALA A 69 -8.86 1.59 9.49
N ILE A 70 -9.35 0.97 8.40
CA ILE A 70 -9.08 -0.44 8.10
C ILE A 70 -7.93 -0.65 7.12
N GLN A 71 -7.45 0.44 6.48
CA GLN A 71 -6.37 0.41 5.49
C GLN A 71 -6.62 -0.54 4.30
N SER A 72 -7.90 -0.78 3.95
CA SER A 72 -8.29 -1.68 2.87
C SER A 72 -9.52 -1.17 2.12
N SER A 73 -9.29 -0.62 0.92
CA SER A 73 -10.35 -0.24 -0.01
C SER A 73 -11.04 -1.46 -0.62
N SER A 74 -10.29 -2.56 -0.82
CA SER A 74 -10.84 -3.82 -1.32
C SER A 74 -11.86 -4.43 -0.34
N ALA A 75 -11.54 -4.51 0.95
CA ALA A 75 -12.47 -4.99 1.97
C ALA A 75 -13.74 -4.11 2.04
N MET A 76 -13.59 -2.78 1.90
CA MET A 76 -14.71 -1.85 1.81
C MET A 76 -15.60 -2.18 0.61
N THR A 77 -15.00 -2.38 -0.57
CA THR A 77 -15.76 -2.67 -1.81
C THR A 77 -16.54 -3.98 -1.68
N VAL A 78 -15.91 -5.07 -1.21
CA VAL A 78 -16.57 -6.36 -0.97
C VAL A 78 -17.73 -6.22 0.02
N MET A 79 -17.54 -5.45 1.09
CA MET A 79 -18.61 -5.18 2.06
C MET A 79 -19.79 -4.44 1.42
N LEU A 80 -19.53 -3.44 0.55
CA LEU A 80 -20.58 -2.71 -0.16
C LEU A 80 -21.35 -3.61 -1.11
N VAL A 81 -20.65 -4.48 -1.87
CA VAL A 81 -21.28 -5.48 -2.74
C VAL A 81 -22.22 -6.38 -1.93
N GLY A 82 -21.75 -6.88 -0.79
CA GLY A 82 -22.58 -7.69 0.12
C GLY A 82 -23.83 -6.95 0.64
N LEU A 83 -23.69 -5.67 0.99
CA LEU A 83 -24.82 -4.84 1.48
C LEU A 83 -25.84 -4.53 0.37
N VAL A 84 -25.39 -4.31 -0.86
CA VAL A 84 -26.29 -4.10 -2.01
C VAL A 84 -26.98 -5.41 -2.36
N ASN A 85 -26.26 -6.52 -2.46
CA ASN A 85 -26.83 -7.82 -2.80
C ASN A 85 -27.86 -8.33 -1.75
N SER A 86 -27.67 -7.94 -0.48
CA SER A 86 -28.64 -8.25 0.58
C SER A 86 -29.84 -7.28 0.64
N GLY A 87 -29.90 -6.30 -0.28
CA GLY A 87 -30.96 -5.30 -0.29
C GLY A 87 -30.92 -4.29 0.85
N VAL A 88 -29.82 -4.23 1.59
CA VAL A 88 -29.62 -3.32 2.74
C VAL A 88 -29.23 -1.91 2.30
N MET A 89 -28.58 -1.80 1.13
CA MET A 89 -28.17 -0.54 0.50
C MET A 89 -28.56 -0.51 -0.97
N GLU A 90 -28.85 0.69 -1.47
CA GLU A 90 -29.02 0.94 -2.90
C GLU A 90 -27.66 1.21 -3.57
N LEU A 91 -27.52 0.79 -4.84
CA LEU A 91 -26.28 1.00 -5.60
C LEU A 91 -25.87 2.48 -5.64
N GLY A 92 -26.81 3.40 -5.79
CA GLY A 92 -26.55 4.85 -5.79
C GLY A 92 -25.86 5.36 -4.51
N GLN A 93 -26.15 4.73 -3.37
CA GLN A 93 -25.56 5.09 -2.08
C GLN A 93 -24.10 4.67 -1.96
N THR A 94 -23.67 3.66 -2.71
CA THR A 94 -22.29 3.15 -2.67
C THR A 94 -21.30 4.08 -3.37
N ILE A 95 -21.75 4.88 -4.35
CA ILE A 95 -20.88 5.74 -5.17
C ILE A 95 -20.04 6.67 -4.28
N GLY A 96 -20.70 7.40 -3.36
CA GLY A 96 -20.01 8.31 -2.44
C GLY A 96 -19.00 7.57 -1.56
N VAL A 97 -19.36 6.38 -1.07
CA VAL A 97 -18.48 5.57 -0.21
C VAL A 97 -17.26 5.08 -0.98
N ILE A 98 -17.42 4.63 -2.22
CA ILE A 98 -16.31 4.16 -3.08
C ILE A 98 -15.38 5.32 -3.41
N MET A 99 -15.90 6.49 -3.79
CA MET A 99 -15.09 7.69 -4.01
C MET A 99 -14.30 8.06 -2.75
N GLY A 100 -14.96 8.04 -1.60
CA GLY A 100 -14.33 8.28 -0.30
C GLY A 100 -13.25 7.24 0.02
N SER A 101 -13.50 5.98 -0.28
CA SER A 101 -12.54 4.89 -0.08
C SER A 101 -11.25 5.13 -0.87
N ASN A 102 -11.34 5.56 -2.12
CA ASN A 102 -10.17 5.92 -2.93
C ASN A 102 -9.40 7.10 -2.32
N ILE A 103 -10.11 8.12 -1.81
CA ILE A 103 -9.47 9.22 -1.06
C ILE A 103 -8.78 8.69 0.20
N GLY A 104 -9.43 7.80 0.95
CA GLY A 104 -8.85 7.19 2.15
C GLY A 104 -7.55 6.44 1.88
N THR A 105 -7.43 5.79 0.73
CA THR A 105 -6.20 5.10 0.31
C THR A 105 -5.01 6.07 0.15
N THR A 106 -5.24 7.35 -0.18
CA THR A 106 -4.16 8.33 -0.29
C THR A 106 -3.45 8.60 1.03
N VAL A 107 -4.12 8.40 2.16
CA VAL A 107 -3.49 8.53 3.49
C VAL A 107 -2.42 7.46 3.69
N THR A 108 -2.66 6.24 3.19
CA THR A 108 -1.62 5.19 3.17
C THR A 108 -0.40 5.65 2.35
N ALA A 109 -0.65 6.26 1.19
CA ALA A 109 0.41 6.84 0.37
C ALA A 109 1.22 7.90 1.12
N TRP A 110 0.57 8.78 1.86
CA TRP A 110 1.26 9.80 2.65
C TRP A 110 2.13 9.19 3.75
N ILE A 111 1.64 8.17 4.45
CA ILE A 111 2.44 7.46 5.46
C ILE A 111 3.69 6.84 4.81
N LEU A 112 3.53 6.19 3.66
CA LEU A 112 4.64 5.59 2.92
C LEU A 112 5.62 6.66 2.40
N SER A 113 5.14 7.83 1.97
CA SER A 113 5.99 8.91 1.45
C SER A 113 6.92 9.52 2.50
N LEU A 114 6.59 9.40 3.79
CA LEU A 114 7.47 9.85 4.88
C LEU A 114 8.82 9.11 4.88
N SER A 115 8.88 7.90 4.33
CA SER A 115 10.15 7.16 4.18
C SER A 115 11.10 7.82 3.18
N GLY A 116 10.58 8.58 2.21
CA GLY A 116 11.38 9.28 1.20
C GLY A 116 12.02 10.59 1.66
N ILE A 117 11.70 11.07 2.87
CA ILE A 117 12.24 12.34 3.37
C ILE A 117 13.73 12.20 3.65
N THR A 118 14.58 13.01 2.99
CA THR A 118 16.00 13.11 3.27
C THR A 118 16.27 14.35 4.11
N SER A 119 16.88 14.21 5.27
CA SER A 119 17.27 15.33 6.14
C SER A 119 18.44 14.92 7.00
N ASP A 120 19.38 15.83 7.19
CA ASP A 120 20.53 15.63 8.10
C ASP A 120 20.17 15.85 9.58
N ASN A 121 18.96 16.36 9.84
CA ASN A 121 18.48 16.57 11.20
C ASN A 121 18.08 15.23 11.85
N VAL A 122 18.74 14.88 12.94
CA VAL A 122 18.50 13.65 13.71
C VAL A 122 17.03 13.50 14.12
N PHE A 123 16.35 14.60 14.44
CA PHE A 123 14.94 14.57 14.83
C PHE A 123 14.03 14.13 13.67
N VAL A 124 14.33 14.61 12.47
CA VAL A 124 13.59 14.21 11.24
C VAL A 124 13.90 12.76 10.88
N GLN A 125 15.15 12.31 11.06
CA GLN A 125 15.52 10.92 10.83
C GLN A 125 14.80 9.96 11.79
N LEU A 126 14.62 10.34 13.05
CA LEU A 126 13.88 9.55 14.04
C LEU A 126 12.37 9.45 13.71
N LEU A 127 11.81 10.47 13.03
CA LEU A 127 10.41 10.48 12.61
C LEU A 127 10.15 9.64 11.36
N LYS A 128 11.20 9.17 10.67
CA LYS A 128 11.00 8.27 9.51
C LYS A 128 10.39 6.94 9.96
N PRO A 129 9.37 6.43 9.24
CA PRO A 129 8.77 5.14 9.54
C PRO A 129 9.77 3.99 9.65
N GLU A 130 10.81 4.00 8.82
CA GLU A 130 11.89 3.00 8.84
C GLU A 130 12.69 3.01 10.15
N SER A 131 12.91 4.20 10.74
CA SER A 131 13.73 4.35 11.93
C SER A 131 13.03 3.87 13.20
N PHE A 132 11.72 4.14 13.34
CA PHE A 132 10.98 3.74 14.54
C PHE A 132 10.28 2.38 14.41
N SER A 133 10.15 1.85 13.20
CA SER A 133 9.47 0.57 12.95
C SER A 133 10.03 -0.62 13.77
N PRO A 134 11.35 -0.75 14.04
CA PRO A 134 11.86 -1.83 14.89
C PRO A 134 11.37 -1.73 16.35
N ILE A 135 11.23 -0.51 16.86
CA ILE A 135 10.70 -0.28 18.22
C ILE A 135 9.21 -0.65 18.26
N VAL A 136 8.47 -0.26 17.23
CA VAL A 136 7.05 -0.62 17.06
C VAL A 136 6.90 -2.14 16.96
N ALA A 137 7.79 -2.84 16.24
CA ALA A 137 7.81 -4.30 16.17
C ALA A 137 8.00 -4.93 17.55
N LEU A 138 8.97 -4.44 18.33
CA LEU A 138 9.24 -4.95 19.68
C LEU A 138 8.00 -4.80 20.58
N ILE A 139 7.39 -3.61 20.59
CA ILE A 139 6.14 -3.37 21.33
C ILE A 139 5.05 -4.32 20.85
N GLY A 140 4.93 -4.51 19.53
CA GLY A 140 3.95 -5.42 18.92
C GLY A 140 4.13 -6.87 19.40
N ILE A 141 5.34 -7.39 19.38
CA ILE A 141 5.65 -8.75 19.84
C ILE A 141 5.36 -8.91 21.34
N ILE A 142 5.72 -7.92 22.17
CA ILE A 142 5.40 -7.95 23.61
C ILE A 142 3.87 -8.03 23.80
N LEU A 143 3.10 -7.23 23.06
CA LEU A 143 1.64 -7.27 23.12
C LEU A 143 1.05 -8.62 22.69
N ILE A 144 1.60 -9.24 21.65
CA ILE A 144 1.14 -10.55 21.17
C ILE A 144 1.44 -11.66 22.18
N MET A 145 2.68 -11.69 22.72
CA MET A 145 3.16 -12.80 23.56
C MET A 145 2.66 -12.72 25.00
N PHE A 146 2.68 -11.53 25.59
CA PHE A 146 2.44 -11.38 27.03
C PHE A 146 1.02 -10.94 27.39
N THR A 147 0.15 -10.65 26.42
CA THR A 147 -1.22 -10.20 26.68
C THR A 147 -2.24 -11.29 26.43
N LYS A 148 -3.22 -11.43 27.32
CA LYS A 148 -4.37 -12.36 27.15
C LYS A 148 -5.53 -11.72 26.35
N SER A 149 -5.61 -10.40 26.26
CA SER A 149 -6.69 -9.67 25.59
C SER A 149 -6.57 -9.75 24.06
N SER A 150 -7.62 -10.22 23.37
CA SER A 150 -7.69 -10.29 21.91
C SER A 150 -7.42 -8.94 21.26
N LYS A 151 -8.04 -7.87 21.76
CA LYS A 151 -7.82 -6.50 21.22
C LYS A 151 -6.36 -6.05 21.29
N LYS A 152 -5.68 -6.34 22.40
CA LYS A 152 -4.25 -5.97 22.54
C LYS A 152 -3.37 -6.80 21.63
N LYS A 153 -3.71 -8.07 21.39
CA LYS A 153 -3.03 -8.92 20.41
C LYS A 153 -3.23 -8.39 18.99
N ASP A 154 -4.45 -7.94 18.64
CA ASP A 154 -4.72 -7.36 17.33
C ASP A 154 -3.94 -6.05 17.13
N ILE A 155 -3.82 -5.19 18.16
CA ILE A 155 -2.95 -4.00 18.13
C ILE A 155 -1.48 -4.42 17.94
N GLY A 156 -1.02 -5.44 18.66
CA GLY A 156 0.32 -5.99 18.49
C GLY A 156 0.57 -6.47 17.06
N SER A 157 -0.42 -7.14 16.45
CA SER A 157 -0.34 -7.60 15.06
C SER A 157 -0.28 -6.42 14.08
N VAL A 158 -1.00 -5.33 14.34
CA VAL A 158 -0.88 -4.08 13.54
C VAL A 158 0.54 -3.53 13.61
N CYS A 159 1.11 -3.46 14.81
CA CYS A 159 2.47 -2.95 15.02
C CYS A 159 3.52 -3.81 14.29
N VAL A 160 3.42 -5.13 14.42
CA VAL A 160 4.33 -6.07 13.73
C VAL A 160 4.13 -6.01 12.22
N GLY A 161 2.87 -5.99 11.74
CA GLY A 161 2.55 -5.85 10.33
C GLY A 161 3.13 -4.57 9.72
N PHE A 162 3.01 -3.45 10.42
CA PHE A 162 3.62 -2.17 10.02
C PHE A 162 5.15 -2.27 9.89
N ALA A 163 5.81 -2.88 10.87
CA ALA A 163 7.27 -3.02 10.82
C ALA A 163 7.74 -3.94 9.69
N ILE A 164 7.06 -5.05 9.45
CA ILE A 164 7.33 -5.97 8.34
C ILE A 164 7.13 -5.24 7.00
N LEU A 165 6.06 -4.45 6.87
CA LEU A 165 5.77 -3.64 5.69
C LEU A 165 6.91 -2.64 5.41
N MET A 166 7.35 -1.90 6.41
CA MET A 166 8.46 -0.94 6.29
C MET A 166 9.77 -1.64 5.91
N THR A 167 10.07 -2.78 6.51
CA THR A 167 11.23 -3.60 6.15
C THR A 167 11.18 -4.04 4.69
N GLY A 168 10.01 -4.53 4.24
CA GLY A 168 9.80 -4.91 2.84
C GLY A 168 10.02 -3.74 1.88
N MET A 169 9.53 -2.55 2.21
CA MET A 169 9.72 -1.34 1.40
C MET A 169 11.20 -0.94 1.31
N THR A 170 11.93 -0.96 2.41
CA THR A 170 13.37 -0.69 2.44
C THR A 170 14.16 -1.69 1.61
N MET A 171 13.81 -2.99 1.70
CA MET A 171 14.42 -4.03 0.88
C MET A 171 14.16 -3.81 -0.61
N MET A 172 12.93 -3.50 -1.01
CA MET A 172 12.59 -3.21 -2.41
C MET A 172 13.36 -2.00 -2.93
N SER A 173 13.36 -0.88 -2.21
CA SER A 173 14.09 0.33 -2.59
C SER A 173 15.59 0.07 -2.71
N GLY A 174 16.17 -0.67 -1.76
CA GLY A 174 17.59 -1.05 -1.79
C GLY A 174 17.95 -1.95 -2.97
N ALA A 175 17.07 -2.88 -3.35
CA ALA A 175 17.25 -3.77 -4.48
C ALA A 175 17.14 -3.05 -5.84
N VAL A 176 16.27 -2.04 -5.95
CA VAL A 176 16.04 -1.28 -7.17
C VAL A 176 17.07 -0.16 -7.36
N LYS A 177 17.60 0.41 -6.29
CA LYS A 177 18.54 1.53 -6.37
C LYS A 177 19.74 1.29 -7.30
N PRO A 178 20.41 0.13 -7.28
CA PRO A 178 21.50 -0.16 -8.26
C PRO A 178 21.02 -0.29 -9.71
N LEU A 179 19.75 -0.68 -9.92
CA LEU A 179 19.15 -0.83 -11.25
C LEU A 179 18.79 0.52 -11.85
N ALA A 180 18.49 1.51 -11.03
CA ALA A 180 18.08 2.86 -11.44
C ALA A 180 19.15 3.57 -12.31
N ASP A 181 20.41 3.18 -12.17
CA ASP A 181 21.52 3.74 -12.95
C ASP A 181 21.76 3.02 -14.28
N LEU A 182 21.13 1.86 -14.50
CA LEU A 182 21.29 1.08 -15.72
C LEU A 182 20.51 1.71 -16.89
N PRO A 183 21.14 1.92 -18.07
CA PRO A 183 20.46 2.48 -19.25
C PRO A 183 19.25 1.64 -19.68
N GLN A 184 19.36 0.32 -19.64
CA GLN A 184 18.27 -0.60 -20.01
C GLN A 184 17.06 -0.44 -19.09
N PHE A 185 17.29 -0.22 -17.79
CA PHE A 185 16.20 -0.01 -16.84
C PHE A 185 15.49 1.33 -17.09
N LYS A 186 16.25 2.38 -17.38
CA LYS A 186 15.70 3.69 -17.75
C LYS A 186 14.89 3.60 -19.05
N GLU A 187 15.37 2.87 -20.04
CA GLU A 187 14.68 2.64 -21.31
C GLU A 187 13.32 1.94 -21.09
N VAL A 188 13.27 0.90 -20.23
CA VAL A 188 12.00 0.24 -19.87
C VAL A 188 11.04 1.21 -19.19
N LEU A 189 11.54 2.10 -18.33
CA LEU A 189 10.69 3.09 -17.66
C LEU A 189 10.13 4.15 -18.60
N THR A 190 10.80 4.46 -19.75
CA THR A 190 10.27 5.40 -20.74
C THR A 190 8.94 4.95 -21.36
N ILE A 191 8.61 3.65 -21.27
CA ILE A 191 7.30 3.12 -21.67
C ILE A 191 6.18 3.82 -20.88
N LEU A 192 6.45 4.22 -19.64
CA LEU A 192 5.51 4.92 -18.76
C LEU A 192 5.35 6.41 -19.11
N ASP A 193 6.14 6.96 -20.05
CA ASP A 193 5.94 8.31 -20.56
C ASP A 193 4.65 8.41 -21.40
N ASN A 194 4.20 7.27 -21.95
CA ASN A 194 2.88 7.19 -22.58
C ASN A 194 1.80 7.00 -21.49
N PRO A 195 0.93 8.00 -21.26
CA PRO A 195 -0.04 7.95 -20.17
C PRO A 195 -1.03 6.79 -20.29
N ILE A 196 -1.38 6.37 -21.50
CA ILE A 196 -2.31 5.25 -21.73
C ILE A 196 -1.65 3.94 -21.26
N ILE A 197 -0.39 3.73 -21.62
CA ILE A 197 0.37 2.54 -21.22
C ILE A 197 0.58 2.54 -19.71
N ALA A 198 0.92 3.70 -19.14
CA ALA A 198 1.09 3.87 -17.70
C ALA A 198 -0.21 3.53 -16.92
N ILE A 199 -1.38 3.97 -17.41
CA ILE A 199 -2.68 3.59 -16.84
C ILE A 199 -2.89 2.08 -16.92
N LEU A 200 -2.63 1.45 -18.08
CA LEU A 200 -2.81 0.01 -18.26
C LEU A 200 -1.86 -0.80 -17.35
N VAL A 201 -0.62 -0.35 -17.19
CA VAL A 201 0.35 -0.97 -16.28
C VAL A 201 -0.13 -0.86 -14.82
N GLY A 202 -0.53 0.32 -14.38
CA GLY A 202 -1.07 0.54 -13.04
C GLY A 202 -2.33 -0.31 -12.77
N ALA A 203 -3.26 -0.36 -13.73
CA ALA A 203 -4.47 -1.17 -13.65
C ALA A 203 -4.14 -2.67 -13.60
N GLY A 204 -3.24 -3.15 -14.46
CA GLY A 204 -2.83 -4.55 -14.52
C GLY A 204 -2.14 -5.02 -13.23
N ILE A 205 -1.18 -4.25 -12.70
CA ILE A 205 -0.51 -4.57 -11.44
C ILE A 205 -1.52 -4.64 -10.30
N THR A 206 -2.42 -3.65 -10.19
CA THR A 206 -3.40 -3.62 -9.11
C THR A 206 -4.43 -4.73 -9.25
N ALA A 207 -4.86 -5.06 -10.45
CA ALA A 207 -5.77 -6.17 -10.72
C ALA A 207 -5.17 -7.53 -10.31
N LEU A 208 -3.87 -7.74 -10.56
CA LEU A 208 -3.14 -8.96 -10.16
C LEU A 208 -2.96 -9.05 -8.65
N ILE A 209 -2.53 -7.96 -8.01
CA ILE A 209 -2.25 -7.91 -6.57
C ILE A 209 -3.56 -7.78 -5.76
N GLN A 210 -4.63 -7.26 -6.37
CA GLN A 210 -5.92 -6.93 -5.74
C GLN A 210 -5.81 -5.94 -4.58
N SER A 211 -4.76 -5.11 -4.59
CA SER A 211 -4.50 -4.09 -3.58
C SER A 211 -3.85 -2.86 -4.20
N SER A 212 -4.59 -1.77 -4.28
CA SER A 212 -4.06 -0.49 -4.76
C SER A 212 -3.00 0.09 -3.82
N ALA A 213 -3.14 -0.11 -2.51
CA ALA A 213 -2.12 0.32 -1.56
C ALA A 213 -0.81 -0.45 -1.73
N ALA A 214 -0.87 -1.77 -2.06
CA ALA A 214 0.32 -2.55 -2.37
C ALA A 214 0.99 -2.11 -3.68
N SER A 215 0.19 -1.90 -4.71
CA SER A 215 0.66 -1.39 -6.00
C SER A 215 1.32 -0.01 -5.85
N LEU A 216 0.73 0.85 -5.01
CA LEU A 216 1.28 2.16 -4.68
C LEU A 216 2.63 2.05 -3.94
N GLY A 217 2.78 1.11 -3.00
CA GLY A 217 4.04 0.87 -2.31
C GLY A 217 5.17 0.44 -3.25
N ILE A 218 4.86 -0.37 -4.27
CA ILE A 218 5.81 -0.70 -5.33
C ILE A 218 6.22 0.56 -6.10
N LEU A 219 5.25 1.36 -6.54
CA LEU A 219 5.51 2.62 -7.23
C LEU A 219 6.34 3.59 -6.38
N GLN A 220 6.02 3.69 -5.09
CA GLN A 220 6.75 4.50 -4.12
C GLN A 220 8.21 4.04 -3.97
N SER A 221 8.45 2.73 -3.91
CA SER A 221 9.81 2.16 -3.83
C SER A 221 10.63 2.54 -5.05
N LEU A 222 10.03 2.54 -6.25
CA LEU A 222 10.66 3.00 -7.48
C LEU A 222 10.89 4.51 -7.48
N ALA A 223 9.91 5.30 -7.03
CA ALA A 223 10.02 6.75 -6.95
C ALA A 223 11.14 7.20 -5.99
N MET A 224 11.36 6.47 -4.89
CA MET A 224 12.45 6.76 -3.94
C MET A 224 13.84 6.59 -4.56
N THR A 225 13.99 5.86 -5.65
CA THR A 225 15.25 5.76 -6.39
C THR A 225 15.51 6.96 -7.33
N GLY A 226 14.52 7.85 -7.48
CA GLY A 226 14.57 8.99 -8.42
C GLY A 226 14.34 8.60 -9.89
N SER A 227 13.99 7.32 -10.16
CA SER A 227 13.83 6.81 -11.53
C SER A 227 12.48 7.14 -12.15
N ILE A 228 11.48 7.50 -11.34
CA ILE A 228 10.11 7.82 -11.78
C ILE A 228 9.82 9.28 -11.48
N SER A 229 9.44 10.04 -12.51
CA SER A 229 8.96 11.41 -12.38
C SER A 229 7.49 11.45 -11.93
N PHE A 230 7.06 12.60 -11.43
CA PHE A 230 5.66 12.81 -11.07
C PHE A 230 4.70 12.64 -12.26
N SER A 231 5.12 13.08 -13.45
CA SER A 231 4.33 12.94 -14.68
C SER A 231 4.11 11.49 -15.11
N MET A 232 5.10 10.61 -14.84
CA MET A 232 4.97 9.16 -15.08
C MET A 232 4.14 8.49 -13.98
N ALA A 233 4.30 8.91 -12.73
CA ALA A 233 3.61 8.31 -11.60
C ALA A 233 2.10 8.55 -11.61
N LEU A 234 1.66 9.75 -12.02
CA LEU A 234 0.25 10.14 -11.97
C LEU A 234 -0.65 9.22 -12.81
N PRO A 235 -0.38 8.92 -14.09
CA PRO A 235 -1.18 7.98 -14.87
C PRO A 235 -1.16 6.56 -14.28
N VAL A 236 -0.03 6.10 -13.73
CA VAL A 236 0.04 4.79 -13.06
C VAL A 236 -0.93 4.73 -11.88
N ILE A 237 -0.98 5.80 -11.04
CA ILE A 237 -1.90 5.89 -9.90
C ILE A 237 -3.36 5.89 -10.37
N MET A 238 -3.68 6.59 -11.46
CA MET A 238 -5.03 6.54 -12.06
C MET A 238 -5.38 5.12 -12.48
N GLY A 239 -4.44 4.41 -13.10
CA GLY A 239 -4.59 3.01 -13.45
C GLY A 239 -4.81 2.11 -12.23
N GLN A 240 -4.09 2.34 -11.14
CA GLN A 240 -4.25 1.58 -9.89
C GLN A 240 -5.67 1.70 -9.33
N ASN A 241 -6.28 2.88 -9.40
CA ASN A 241 -7.66 3.07 -8.99
C ASN A 241 -8.64 2.27 -9.89
N ILE A 242 -8.40 2.24 -11.19
CA ILE A 242 -9.19 1.42 -12.14
C ILE A 242 -9.00 -0.07 -11.82
N GLY A 243 -7.76 -0.52 -11.58
CA GLY A 243 -7.44 -1.90 -11.25
C GLY A 243 -8.14 -2.41 -9.98
N THR A 244 -8.43 -1.52 -9.02
CA THR A 244 -9.19 -1.87 -7.82
C THR A 244 -10.62 -2.32 -8.13
N CYS A 245 -11.21 -1.89 -9.27
CA CYS A 245 -12.54 -2.33 -9.68
C CYS A 245 -12.63 -3.83 -9.96
N ILE A 246 -11.50 -4.49 -10.28
CA ILE A 246 -11.45 -5.96 -10.47
C ILE A 246 -11.88 -6.69 -9.20
N THR A 247 -11.56 -6.16 -8.01
CA THR A 247 -11.99 -6.76 -6.74
C THR A 247 -13.50 -6.80 -6.62
N ALA A 248 -14.20 -5.75 -7.09
CA ALA A 248 -15.66 -5.71 -7.11
C ALA A 248 -16.26 -6.70 -8.13
N LEU A 249 -15.57 -6.92 -9.25
CA LEU A 249 -16.03 -7.88 -10.28
C LEU A 249 -15.86 -9.34 -9.83
N LEU A 250 -14.92 -9.61 -8.93
CA LEU A 250 -14.64 -10.96 -8.42
C LEU A 250 -15.41 -11.28 -7.13
N SER A 251 -16.05 -10.31 -6.49
CA SER A 251 -16.86 -10.48 -5.26
C SER A 251 -18.33 -10.69 -5.54
#